data_4414a87f80129544b83361d33d8383e4
#
_entry.id   4414a87f80129544b83361d33d8383e4
#
_cell.length_a   1.000
_cell.length_b   1.000
_cell.length_c   1.000
_cell.angle_alpha   90.00
_cell.angle_beta   90.00
_cell.angle_gamma   90.00
#
_symmetry.space_group_name_H-M   'P 1'
#
loop_
_entity.id
_entity.type
_entity.pdbx_description
1 polymer ?
#
loop_
_entity_poly.entity_id
_entity_poly.type
_entity_poly.pdbx_seq_one_letter_code
_entity_poly.pdbx_strand_id
1 'polypeptide(L)'
;MSRTNQIYFDHPGDFGLWEQTCLPIGNGYMGASMFGGIKTERVVLNEKTFWAGGPCAARPDYYGGNHRDRYKYVKQVQQYLAAGNNAKAEELLPMLTGDGDFGTYLLLCDMVLDFDLPEGETTGYRRCLDLEKSLYTCEFSCGGVKFTREAFASYPARVIAFRFTASEKNALNFTLSVEKTHSGTVVAENNVLICSGAAED
;
A
#
# COMPACT_ATOMS: atom_id res chain seq x y z
N MET A 1 -29.98 -13.99 2.16
CA MET A 1 -28.55 -14.09 2.52
C MET A 1 -28.00 -12.69 2.57
N SER A 2 -27.60 -12.21 3.74
CA SER A 2 -26.88 -10.93 3.87
C SER A 2 -25.58 -11.07 3.11
N ARG A 3 -25.34 -10.24 2.09
CA ARG A 3 -24.04 -10.15 1.43
C ARG A 3 -23.08 -9.50 2.45
N THR A 4 -22.14 -10.26 2.97
CA THR A 4 -21.07 -9.69 3.78
C THR A 4 -20.09 -8.98 2.83
N ASN A 5 -19.93 -7.66 2.96
CA ASN A 5 -18.96 -6.88 2.19
C ASN A 5 -17.56 -7.06 2.79
N GLN A 6 -17.04 -8.30 2.73
CA GLN A 6 -15.76 -8.68 3.30
C GLN A 6 -14.90 -9.39 2.28
N ILE A 7 -13.62 -9.03 2.26
CA ILE A 7 -12.57 -9.74 1.53
C ILE A 7 -11.71 -10.45 2.58
N TYR A 8 -11.49 -11.75 2.45
CA TYR A 8 -10.71 -12.51 3.42
C TYR A 8 -9.81 -13.55 2.79
N PHE A 9 -8.76 -13.91 3.52
CA PHE A 9 -7.83 -14.98 3.20
C PHE A 9 -7.56 -15.81 4.46
N ASP A 10 -7.23 -17.08 4.27
CA ASP A 10 -6.86 -18.04 5.31
C ASP A 10 -5.33 -18.26 5.39
N HIS A 11 -4.56 -17.46 4.70
CA HIS A 11 -3.11 -17.47 4.64
C HIS A 11 -2.53 -16.05 4.54
N PRO A 12 -1.26 -15.82 4.94
CA PRO A 12 -0.57 -14.56 4.75
C PRO A 12 -0.47 -14.15 3.27
N GLY A 13 -0.33 -12.86 3.01
CA GLY A 13 -0.01 -12.35 1.69
C GLY A 13 1.42 -12.66 1.29
N ASP A 14 1.63 -12.83 -0.01
CA ASP A 14 2.95 -12.96 -0.62
C ASP A 14 3.41 -11.60 -1.13
N PHE A 15 4.55 -11.13 -0.63
CA PHE A 15 5.12 -9.85 -1.07
C PHE A 15 5.52 -9.86 -2.56
N GLY A 16 5.90 -11.01 -3.12
CA GLY A 16 6.18 -11.18 -4.54
C GLY A 16 4.93 -11.08 -5.44
N LEU A 17 3.74 -11.28 -4.84
CA LEU A 17 2.43 -11.17 -5.49
C LEU A 17 1.55 -10.12 -4.79
N TRP A 18 2.16 -9.02 -4.39
CA TRP A 18 1.53 -8.02 -3.51
C TRP A 18 0.21 -7.46 -4.07
N GLU A 19 0.12 -7.17 -5.35
CA GLU A 19 -1.09 -6.65 -6.00
C GLU A 19 -2.30 -7.60 -5.89
N GLN A 20 -2.04 -8.93 -5.79
CA GLN A 20 -3.08 -9.95 -5.74
C GLN A 20 -3.40 -10.39 -4.32
N THR A 21 -2.45 -10.23 -3.41
CA THR A 21 -2.54 -10.85 -2.08
C THR A 21 -2.58 -9.87 -0.92
N CYS A 22 -2.21 -8.60 -1.07
CA CYS A 22 -2.34 -7.63 0.00
C CYS A 22 -3.80 -7.19 0.19
N LEU A 23 -4.13 -6.69 1.38
CA LEU A 23 -5.38 -6.02 1.67
C LEU A 23 -5.11 -4.53 1.90
N PRO A 24 -5.60 -3.63 1.01
CA PRO A 24 -5.31 -2.20 1.12
C PRO A 24 -6.26 -1.50 2.10
N ILE A 25 -5.71 -0.57 2.88
CA ILE A 25 -6.47 0.41 3.64
C ILE A 25 -6.01 1.82 3.28
N GLY A 26 -6.87 2.82 3.42
CA GLY A 26 -6.49 4.20 3.10
C GLY A 26 -7.55 5.22 3.49
N ASN A 27 -7.13 6.49 3.59
CA ASN A 27 -7.98 7.62 3.97
C ASN A 27 -7.96 8.78 2.95
N GLY A 28 -7.44 8.53 1.74
CA GLY A 28 -7.30 9.56 0.71
C GLY A 28 -6.05 10.46 0.86
N TYR A 29 -5.34 10.40 1.99
CA TYR A 29 -4.02 11.02 2.18
C TYR A 29 -2.92 9.96 2.26
N MET A 30 -3.17 8.93 3.06
CA MET A 30 -2.25 7.82 3.29
C MET A 30 -2.91 6.52 2.90
N GLY A 31 -2.10 5.57 2.47
CA GLY A 31 -2.49 4.21 2.20
C GLY A 31 -1.51 3.22 2.82
N ALA A 32 -2.00 2.02 3.10
CA ALA A 32 -1.18 0.91 3.56
C ALA A 32 -1.62 -0.39 2.89
N SER A 33 -0.65 -1.18 2.43
CA SER A 33 -0.87 -2.55 1.95
C SER A 33 -0.51 -3.53 3.06
N MET A 34 -1.51 -4.30 3.52
CA MET A 34 -1.42 -5.23 4.64
C MET A 34 -1.22 -6.66 4.15
N PHE A 35 -0.19 -7.35 4.61
CA PHE A 35 0.10 -8.72 4.19
C PHE A 35 -0.34 -9.77 5.20
N GLY A 36 -0.45 -9.43 6.47
CA GLY A 36 -0.87 -10.35 7.53
C GLY A 36 0.19 -11.41 7.83
N GLY A 37 1.46 -11.07 7.72
CA GLY A 37 2.55 -11.98 8.05
C GLY A 37 2.51 -12.41 9.52
N ILE A 38 2.77 -13.67 9.83
CA ILE A 38 2.61 -14.21 11.19
C ILE A 38 3.76 -13.73 12.08
N LYS A 39 4.98 -14.16 11.79
CA LYS A 39 6.19 -13.77 12.55
C LYS A 39 6.66 -12.37 12.17
N THR A 40 6.70 -12.09 10.88
CA THR A 40 7.08 -10.78 10.36
C THR A 40 5.89 -10.18 9.61
N GLU A 41 5.34 -9.08 10.09
CA GLU A 41 4.36 -8.29 9.37
C GLU A 41 5.08 -7.18 8.61
N ARG A 42 4.80 -7.08 7.32
CA ARG A 42 5.25 -5.97 6.48
C ARG A 42 4.04 -5.14 6.07
N VAL A 43 4.16 -3.84 6.18
CA VAL A 43 3.14 -2.89 5.78
C VAL A 43 3.78 -1.87 4.85
N VAL A 44 3.40 -1.89 3.59
CA VAL A 44 3.87 -0.91 2.60
C VAL A 44 3.06 0.36 2.75
N LEU A 45 3.73 1.47 3.04
CA LEU A 45 3.11 2.76 3.31
C LEU A 45 3.24 3.70 2.11
N ASN A 46 2.17 4.43 1.85
CA ASN A 46 2.08 5.44 0.81
C ASN A 46 1.50 6.75 1.36
N GLU A 47 1.93 7.87 0.79
CA GLU A 47 1.36 9.20 1.01
C GLU A 47 1.15 9.88 -0.35
N LYS A 48 -0.03 10.45 -0.57
CA LYS A 48 -0.52 10.88 -1.90
C LYS A 48 0.29 11.99 -2.56
N THR A 49 1.07 12.76 -1.80
CA THR A 49 1.88 13.87 -2.32
C THR A 49 3.34 13.49 -2.52
N PHE A 50 3.71 12.24 -2.20
CA PHE A 50 5.09 11.78 -2.32
C PHE A 50 5.40 11.39 -3.77
N TRP A 51 5.93 12.35 -4.52
CA TRP A 51 6.26 12.25 -5.95
C TRP A 51 7.68 12.74 -6.21
N ALA A 52 8.36 12.15 -7.18
CA ALA A 52 9.56 12.68 -7.77
C ALA A 52 9.27 13.23 -9.18
N GLY A 53 9.92 14.32 -9.55
CA GLY A 53 9.73 14.98 -10.83
C GLY A 53 8.37 15.68 -10.97
N GLY A 54 8.02 16.04 -12.17
CA GLY A 54 6.76 16.73 -12.51
C GLY A 54 6.95 17.89 -13.48
N PRO A 55 5.91 18.70 -13.73
CA PRO A 55 6.02 19.91 -14.55
C PRO A 55 7.13 20.80 -13.99
N CYS A 56 8.19 20.99 -14.78
CA CYS A 56 9.39 21.66 -14.31
C CYS A 56 9.40 23.13 -14.74
N ALA A 57 9.51 24.05 -13.77
CA ALA A 57 9.67 25.48 -14.05
C ALA A 57 10.98 25.83 -14.78
N ALA A 58 11.99 24.94 -14.72
CA ALA A 58 13.23 25.09 -15.48
C ALA A 58 13.09 24.79 -16.98
N ARG A 59 11.94 24.26 -17.41
CA ARG A 59 11.60 24.00 -18.82
C ARG A 59 10.35 24.81 -19.21
N PRO A 60 10.51 26.09 -19.57
CA PRO A 60 9.37 26.99 -19.83
C PRO A 60 8.48 26.57 -21.01
N ASP A 61 8.97 25.71 -21.89
CA ASP A 61 8.29 25.11 -23.03
C ASP A 61 7.56 23.82 -22.68
N TYR A 62 7.65 23.36 -21.44
CA TYR A 62 7.02 22.14 -20.97
C TYR A 62 5.56 22.37 -20.57
N TYR A 63 4.66 21.81 -21.33
CA TYR A 63 3.20 21.95 -21.15
C TYR A 63 2.57 20.78 -20.37
N GLY A 64 3.29 20.20 -19.41
CA GLY A 64 2.81 19.02 -18.67
C GLY A 64 2.69 17.77 -19.57
N GLY A 65 3.49 17.71 -20.64
CA GLY A 65 3.45 16.61 -21.59
C GLY A 65 2.25 16.58 -22.52
N ASN A 66 1.37 17.57 -22.48
CA ASN A 66 0.20 17.64 -23.35
C ASN A 66 0.59 18.11 -24.76
N HIS A 67 0.33 17.29 -25.76
CA HIS A 67 0.42 17.70 -27.15
C HIS A 67 -0.92 18.21 -27.65
N ARG A 68 -0.88 19.33 -28.39
CA ARG A 68 -2.08 19.89 -29.05
C ARG A 68 -2.58 18.92 -30.12
N ASP A 69 -3.93 18.89 -30.32
CA ASP A 69 -4.61 18.12 -31.37
C ASP A 69 -4.45 16.60 -31.32
N ARG A 70 -3.93 16.05 -30.22
CA ARG A 70 -3.80 14.59 -30.06
C ARG A 70 -5.13 13.90 -29.70
N TYR A 71 -6.14 14.65 -29.26
CA TYR A 71 -7.49 14.13 -29.03
C TYR A 71 -8.07 13.34 -30.21
N LYS A 72 -7.63 13.61 -31.44
CA LYS A 72 -8.07 12.87 -32.63
C LYS A 72 -7.76 11.38 -32.59
N TYR A 73 -6.74 10.97 -31.84
CA TYR A 73 -6.40 9.57 -31.68
C TYR A 73 -7.30 8.83 -30.68
N VAL A 74 -8.04 9.53 -29.82
CA VAL A 74 -8.95 8.93 -28.83
C VAL A 74 -9.98 8.04 -29.51
N LYS A 75 -10.62 8.50 -30.60
CA LYS A 75 -11.59 7.71 -31.34
C LYS A 75 -11.00 6.43 -31.95
N GLN A 76 -9.76 6.50 -32.42
CA GLN A 76 -9.08 5.35 -32.99
C GLN A 76 -8.77 4.31 -31.92
N VAL A 77 -8.28 4.75 -30.75
CA VAL A 77 -8.05 3.86 -29.59
C VAL A 77 -9.36 3.20 -29.18
N GLN A 78 -10.45 3.95 -29.04
CA GLN A 78 -11.77 3.42 -28.70
C GLN A 78 -12.27 2.41 -29.72
N GLN A 79 -12.06 2.63 -31.01
CA GLN A 79 -12.44 1.70 -32.08
C GLN A 79 -11.65 0.39 -32.00
N TYR A 80 -10.35 0.45 -31.75
CA TYR A 80 -9.53 -0.74 -31.57
C TYR A 80 -9.92 -1.53 -30.34
N LEU A 81 -10.17 -0.86 -29.20
CA LEU A 81 -10.66 -1.51 -27.98
C LEU A 81 -12.02 -2.18 -28.21
N ALA A 82 -12.95 -1.50 -28.87
CA ALA A 82 -14.27 -2.05 -29.19
C ALA A 82 -14.19 -3.26 -30.15
N ALA A 83 -13.16 -3.31 -30.99
CA ALA A 83 -12.88 -4.45 -31.89
C ALA A 83 -12.06 -5.56 -31.21
N GLY A 84 -11.71 -5.44 -29.92
CA GLY A 84 -10.87 -6.40 -29.21
C GLY A 84 -9.39 -6.37 -29.62
N ASN A 85 -8.97 -5.35 -30.38
CA ASN A 85 -7.61 -5.23 -30.85
C ASN A 85 -6.75 -4.37 -29.91
N ASN A 86 -6.45 -4.93 -28.73
CA ASN A 86 -5.72 -4.23 -27.67
C ASN A 86 -4.30 -3.81 -28.12
N ALA A 87 -3.61 -4.67 -28.87
CA ALA A 87 -2.26 -4.36 -29.36
C ALA A 87 -2.22 -3.07 -30.20
N LYS A 88 -3.15 -2.89 -31.13
CA LYS A 88 -3.23 -1.65 -31.90
C LYS A 88 -3.69 -0.45 -31.07
N ALA A 89 -4.50 -0.65 -30.05
CA ALA A 89 -4.85 0.42 -29.12
C ALA A 89 -3.59 0.87 -28.34
N GLU A 90 -2.80 -0.06 -27.83
CA GLU A 90 -1.55 0.22 -27.10
C GLU A 90 -0.51 0.95 -27.98
N GLU A 91 -0.34 0.58 -29.24
CA GLU A 91 0.53 1.30 -30.18
C GLU A 91 0.19 2.79 -30.32
N LEU A 92 -1.08 3.16 -30.11
CA LEU A 92 -1.53 4.55 -30.20
C LEU A 92 -1.48 5.32 -28.88
N LEU A 93 -1.35 4.64 -27.73
CA LEU A 93 -1.32 5.32 -26.42
C LEU A 93 -0.22 6.39 -26.31
N PRO A 94 1.01 6.18 -26.81
CA PRO A 94 2.05 7.23 -26.80
C PRO A 94 1.66 8.50 -27.56
N MET A 95 0.70 8.40 -28.49
CA MET A 95 0.20 9.56 -29.21
C MET A 95 -0.77 10.42 -28.37
N LEU A 96 -1.32 9.87 -27.28
CA LEU A 96 -2.21 10.57 -26.34
C LEU A 96 -1.47 11.16 -25.15
N THR A 97 -0.29 10.60 -24.85
CA THR A 97 0.58 11.06 -23.76
C THR A 97 1.59 12.09 -24.29
N GLY A 98 2.18 12.85 -23.40
CA GLY A 98 3.27 13.73 -23.74
C GLY A 98 4.63 13.03 -23.79
N ASP A 99 5.67 13.78 -24.09
CA ASP A 99 7.05 13.30 -24.19
C ASP A 99 7.71 13.25 -22.81
N GLY A 100 7.32 12.28 -21.98
CA GLY A 100 7.98 11.96 -20.72
C GLY A 100 7.85 12.98 -19.57
N ASP A 101 8.49 12.72 -18.47
CA ASP A 101 8.67 13.59 -17.28
C ASP A 101 7.39 14.11 -16.61
N PHE A 102 6.45 13.21 -16.40
CA PHE A 102 5.22 13.54 -15.63
C PHE A 102 5.42 13.52 -14.12
N GLY A 103 6.59 13.12 -13.66
CA GLY A 103 6.83 12.72 -12.30
C GLY A 103 6.40 11.28 -12.04
N THR A 104 6.90 10.72 -10.96
CA THR A 104 6.63 9.35 -10.53
C THR A 104 6.11 9.34 -9.11
N TYR A 105 5.01 8.62 -8.88
CA TYR A 105 4.52 8.35 -7.55
C TYR A 105 5.48 7.38 -6.85
N LEU A 106 5.91 7.73 -5.65
CA LEU A 106 6.92 6.99 -4.91
C LEU A 106 6.30 6.25 -3.72
N LEU A 107 6.85 5.07 -3.42
CA LEU A 107 6.59 4.39 -2.15
C LEU A 107 7.24 5.19 -1.02
N LEU A 108 6.50 5.39 0.10
CA LEU A 108 7.02 6.14 1.23
C LEU A 108 8.07 5.33 2.00
N CYS A 109 7.71 4.18 2.49
CA CYS A 109 8.58 3.23 3.18
C CYS A 109 7.78 1.96 3.52
N ASP A 110 8.49 0.92 3.98
CA ASP A 110 7.89 -0.25 4.58
C ASP A 110 8.05 -0.21 6.10
N MET A 111 6.94 -0.38 6.80
CA MET A 111 6.94 -0.64 8.24
C MET A 111 7.03 -2.15 8.45
N VAL A 112 8.04 -2.61 9.17
CA VAL A 112 8.28 -4.02 9.46
C VAL A 112 8.17 -4.27 10.95
N LEU A 113 7.34 -5.24 11.33
CA LEU A 113 7.15 -5.66 12.72
C LEU A 113 7.57 -7.14 12.83
N ASP A 114 8.64 -7.39 13.56
CA ASP A 114 9.11 -8.73 13.88
C ASP A 114 8.60 -9.12 15.27
N PHE A 115 7.68 -10.08 15.31
CA PHE A 115 7.04 -10.56 16.53
C PHE A 115 7.83 -11.70 17.16
N ASP A 116 8.05 -11.61 18.46
CA ASP A 116 8.54 -12.69 19.29
C ASP A 116 7.36 -13.56 19.74
N LEU A 117 7.04 -14.56 18.91
CA LEU A 117 5.90 -15.45 19.14
C LEU A 117 6.31 -16.67 19.96
N PRO A 118 5.40 -17.19 20.79
CA PRO A 118 5.66 -18.44 21.53
C PRO A 118 5.89 -19.61 20.57
N GLU A 119 6.68 -20.58 21.02
CA GLU A 119 6.87 -21.83 20.28
C GLU A 119 5.56 -22.61 20.16
N GLY A 120 5.33 -23.21 19.02
CA GLY A 120 4.17 -24.05 18.77
C GLY A 120 3.57 -23.86 17.38
N GLU A 121 2.53 -24.62 17.14
CA GLU A 121 1.81 -24.60 15.87
C GLU A 121 0.98 -23.31 15.74
N THR A 122 0.93 -22.77 14.51
CA THR A 122 0.03 -21.69 14.14
C THR A 122 -1.27 -22.27 13.60
N THR A 123 -2.39 -21.87 14.19
CA THR A 123 -3.73 -22.37 13.83
C THR A 123 -4.74 -21.22 13.71
N GLY A 124 -5.86 -21.48 13.03
CA GLY A 124 -6.99 -20.54 12.95
C GLY A 124 -6.66 -19.21 12.28
N TYR A 125 -5.68 -19.20 11.37
CA TYR A 125 -5.29 -17.99 10.66
C TYR A 125 -6.43 -17.47 9.79
N ARG A 126 -6.70 -16.18 9.92
CA ARG A 126 -7.62 -15.44 9.06
C ARG A 126 -7.23 -13.97 9.01
N ARG A 127 -7.13 -13.40 7.82
CA ARG A 127 -7.10 -11.95 7.63
C ARG A 127 -8.30 -11.50 6.81
N CYS A 128 -8.83 -10.34 7.14
CA CYS A 128 -10.08 -9.84 6.57
C CYS A 128 -10.05 -8.32 6.43
N LEU A 129 -10.59 -7.81 5.35
CA LEU A 129 -10.96 -6.41 5.17
C LEU A 129 -12.49 -6.32 5.14
N ASP A 130 -13.06 -5.73 6.18
CA ASP A 130 -14.47 -5.40 6.26
C ASP A 130 -14.71 -4.04 5.61
N LEU A 131 -15.35 -4.05 4.43
CA LEU A 131 -15.56 -2.85 3.62
C LEU A 131 -16.62 -1.91 4.22
N GLU A 132 -17.55 -2.43 5.04
CA GLU A 132 -18.56 -1.61 5.71
C GLU A 132 -17.96 -0.82 6.86
N LYS A 133 -17.04 -1.44 7.62
CA LYS A 133 -16.37 -0.83 8.76
C LYS A 133 -15.07 -0.15 8.39
N SER A 134 -14.57 -0.37 7.16
CA SER A 134 -13.22 0.04 6.73
C SER A 134 -12.14 -0.44 7.71
N LEU A 135 -12.27 -1.69 8.18
CA LEU A 135 -11.43 -2.29 9.20
C LEU A 135 -10.70 -3.51 8.64
N TYR A 136 -9.38 -3.48 8.74
CA TYR A 136 -8.55 -4.65 8.54
C TYR A 136 -8.40 -5.42 9.84
N THR A 137 -8.48 -6.75 9.79
CA THR A 137 -8.20 -7.66 10.90
C THR A 137 -7.33 -8.81 10.45
N CYS A 138 -6.42 -9.26 11.33
CA CYS A 138 -5.68 -10.51 11.16
C CYS A 138 -5.68 -11.25 12.50
N GLU A 139 -6.20 -12.46 12.51
CA GLU A 139 -6.32 -13.30 13.70
C GLU A 139 -5.63 -14.64 13.48
N PHE A 140 -4.97 -15.15 14.49
CA PHE A 140 -4.38 -16.49 14.52
C PHE A 140 -4.06 -16.87 15.96
N SER A 141 -3.79 -18.16 16.18
CA SER A 141 -3.24 -18.66 17.44
C SER A 141 -1.85 -19.26 17.18
N CYS A 142 -0.90 -19.02 18.07
CA CYS A 142 0.44 -19.59 18.04
C CYS A 142 0.84 -20.02 19.44
N GLY A 143 1.30 -21.27 19.62
CA GLY A 143 1.64 -21.79 20.94
C GLY A 143 0.51 -21.71 21.96
N GLY A 144 -0.75 -21.80 21.53
CA GLY A 144 -1.95 -21.69 22.39
C GLY A 144 -2.38 -20.24 22.69
N VAL A 145 -1.60 -19.24 22.32
CA VAL A 145 -1.94 -17.81 22.51
C VAL A 145 -2.67 -17.29 21.28
N LYS A 146 -3.83 -16.64 21.47
CA LYS A 146 -4.55 -15.97 20.38
C LYS A 146 -3.99 -14.56 20.19
N PHE A 147 -3.67 -14.21 18.94
CA PHE A 147 -3.26 -12.87 18.52
C PHE A 147 -4.33 -12.25 17.62
N THR A 148 -4.58 -10.97 17.82
CA THR A 148 -5.45 -10.17 16.96
C THR A 148 -4.74 -8.89 16.60
N ARG A 149 -4.68 -8.57 15.31
CA ARG A 149 -4.15 -7.34 14.76
C ARG A 149 -5.25 -6.64 14.00
N GLU A 150 -5.43 -5.36 14.26
CA GLU A 150 -6.43 -4.53 13.61
C GLU A 150 -5.78 -3.28 13.08
N ALA A 151 -6.27 -2.78 11.94
CA ALA A 151 -5.83 -1.51 11.39
C ALA A 151 -6.97 -0.81 10.66
N PHE A 152 -7.00 0.50 10.75
CA PHE A 152 -7.87 1.36 9.96
C PHE A 152 -7.20 2.69 9.64
N ALA A 153 -7.66 3.34 8.57
CA ALA A 153 -7.15 4.64 8.16
C ALA A 153 -8.21 5.72 8.44
N SER A 154 -7.90 6.67 9.33
CA SER A 154 -8.79 7.77 9.71
C SER A 154 -8.61 8.97 8.81
N TYR A 155 -9.66 9.39 8.09
CA TYR A 155 -9.64 10.62 7.29
C TYR A 155 -9.56 11.89 8.14
N PRO A 156 -10.39 12.07 9.19
CA PRO A 156 -10.35 13.29 10.00
C PRO A 156 -9.03 13.48 10.76
N ALA A 157 -8.49 12.37 11.32
CA ALA A 157 -7.25 12.41 12.07
C ALA A 157 -5.98 12.37 11.20
N ARG A 158 -6.10 12.00 9.91
CA ARG A 158 -4.99 11.83 8.95
C ARG A 158 -3.91 10.87 9.46
N VAL A 159 -4.35 9.75 10.04
CA VAL A 159 -3.47 8.70 10.56
C VAL A 159 -3.93 7.33 10.08
N ILE A 160 -3.01 6.37 10.12
CA ILE A 160 -3.32 4.94 10.11
C ILE A 160 -3.10 4.44 11.52
N ALA A 161 -4.11 3.84 12.11
CA ALA A 161 -4.07 3.31 13.47
C ALA A 161 -3.95 1.79 13.44
N PHE A 162 -3.07 1.26 14.28
CA PHE A 162 -2.88 -0.18 14.48
C PHE A 162 -3.18 -0.54 15.93
N ARG A 163 -3.82 -1.69 16.12
CA ARG A 163 -4.02 -2.29 17.44
C ARG A 163 -3.57 -3.75 17.40
N PHE A 164 -2.68 -4.11 18.31
CA PHE A 164 -2.19 -5.46 18.49
C PHE A 164 -2.61 -5.96 19.86
N THR A 165 -3.16 -7.16 19.94
CA THR A 165 -3.56 -7.80 21.20
C THR A 165 -3.16 -9.27 21.23
N ALA A 166 -2.91 -9.78 22.43
CA ALA A 166 -2.69 -11.20 22.71
C ALA A 166 -3.60 -11.63 23.86
N SER A 167 -4.04 -12.90 23.88
CA SER A 167 -4.89 -13.44 24.94
C SER A 167 -4.18 -13.62 26.28
N GLU A 168 -2.84 -13.70 26.24
CA GLU A 168 -2.01 -13.90 27.41
C GLU A 168 -1.18 -12.64 27.74
N LYS A 169 -0.97 -12.38 29.02
CA LYS A 169 -0.12 -11.28 29.47
C LYS A 169 1.32 -11.50 29.04
N ASN A 170 1.98 -10.40 28.67
CA ASN A 170 3.38 -10.38 28.24
C ASN A 170 3.70 -11.23 26.98
N ALA A 171 2.70 -11.72 26.27
CA ALA A 171 2.89 -12.47 25.03
C ALA A 171 3.02 -11.59 23.79
N LEU A 172 2.73 -10.29 23.89
CA LEU A 172 2.84 -9.34 22.79
C LEU A 172 4.17 -8.60 22.86
N ASN A 173 5.17 -9.12 22.16
CA ASN A 173 6.48 -8.50 22.03
C ASN A 173 6.84 -8.42 20.55
N PHE A 174 7.37 -7.30 20.10
CA PHE A 174 7.82 -7.13 18.72
C PHE A 174 8.86 -6.02 18.61
N THR A 175 9.68 -6.11 17.58
CA THR A 175 10.55 -5.03 17.13
C THR A 175 9.90 -4.33 15.95
N LEU A 176 9.77 -3.01 16.03
CA LEU A 176 9.32 -2.18 14.91
C LEU A 176 10.54 -1.55 14.23
N SER A 177 10.62 -1.72 12.93
CA SER A 177 11.63 -1.09 12.09
C SER A 177 10.98 -0.46 10.84
N VAL A 178 11.74 0.41 10.17
CA VAL A 178 11.35 1.03 8.91
C VAL A 178 12.41 0.69 7.87
N GLU A 179 12.00 0.00 6.82
CA GLU A 179 12.81 -0.18 5.62
C GLU A 179 12.56 1.00 4.68
N LYS A 180 13.61 1.78 4.46
CA LYS A 180 13.56 2.97 3.63
C LYS A 180 13.71 2.59 2.16
N THR A 181 12.85 3.15 1.32
CA THR A 181 12.96 3.05 -0.14
C THR A 181 13.78 4.19 -0.74
N HIS A 182 14.05 5.24 0.06
CA HIS A 182 14.78 6.45 -0.33
C HIS A 182 15.85 6.80 0.70
N SER A 183 16.73 7.74 0.37
CA SER A 183 17.72 8.25 1.31
C SER A 183 17.04 8.90 2.51
N GLY A 184 17.59 8.70 3.69
CA GLY A 184 17.01 9.26 4.92
C GLY A 184 17.55 8.61 6.18
N THR A 185 17.06 9.10 7.32
CA THR A 185 17.40 8.63 8.66
C THR A 185 16.18 8.10 9.41
N VAL A 186 16.39 7.12 10.27
CA VAL A 186 15.38 6.61 11.20
C VAL A 186 15.90 6.78 12.61
N VAL A 187 15.14 7.48 13.47
CA VAL A 187 15.50 7.76 14.86
C VAL A 187 14.36 7.31 15.77
N ALA A 188 14.68 6.60 16.85
CA ALA A 188 13.72 6.22 17.88
C ALA A 188 13.93 7.09 19.11
N GLU A 189 12.94 7.89 19.47
CA GLU A 189 13.00 8.83 20.60
C GLU A 189 11.61 8.98 21.24
N ASN A 190 11.54 8.95 22.57
CA ASN A 190 10.32 9.20 23.34
C ASN A 190 9.10 8.37 22.90
N ASN A 191 9.27 7.08 22.64
CA ASN A 191 8.26 6.17 22.07
C ASN A 191 7.73 6.56 20.67
N VAL A 192 8.52 7.33 19.94
CA VAL A 192 8.24 7.72 18.55
C VAL A 192 9.36 7.20 17.67
N LEU A 193 9.01 6.60 16.56
CA LEU A 193 9.93 6.27 15.47
C LEU A 193 9.77 7.33 14.38
N ILE A 194 10.83 8.09 14.15
CA ILE A 194 10.84 9.17 13.16
C ILE A 194 11.66 8.72 11.96
N CYS A 195 11.00 8.61 10.80
CA CYS A 195 11.67 8.42 9.53
C CYS A 195 11.63 9.74 8.75
N SER A 196 12.81 10.27 8.40
CA SER A 196 12.92 11.52 7.65
C SER A 196 13.94 11.39 6.53
N GLY A 197 13.63 12.02 5.40
CA GLY A 197 14.45 11.95 4.20
C GLY A 197 13.90 12.82 3.08
N ALA A 198 14.48 12.67 1.90
CA ALA A 198 14.03 13.34 0.67
C ALA A 198 13.80 12.29 -0.41
N ALA A 199 12.82 12.56 -1.29
CA ALA A 199 12.72 11.86 -2.55
C ALA A 199 13.95 12.22 -3.41
N GLU A 200 14.55 11.23 -4.01
CA GLU A 200 15.59 11.45 -5.02
C GLU A 200 14.92 11.69 -6.36
N ASP A 201 15.36 12.72 -7.07
CA ASP A 201 14.89 13.07 -8.43
C ASP A 201 15.40 12.07 -9.48
#